data_17d953dd426e24b1e42be07ea0e5d199
#
_entry.id   17d953dd426e24b1e42be07ea0e5d199
#
_cell.length_a   1.000
_cell.length_b   1.000
_cell.length_c   1.000
_cell.angle_alpha   90.00
_cell.angle_beta   90.00
_cell.angle_gamma   90.00
#
_symmetry.space_group_name_H-M   'P 1'
#
loop_
_entity.id
_entity.type
_entity.pdbx_description
1 polymer ?
#
loop_
_entity_poly.entity_id
_entity_poly.type
_entity_poly.pdbx_seq_one_letter_code
_entity_poly.pdbx_strand_id
1 'polypeptide(L)'
;ALPILTTDAVRKYGSSLIPVDSEHNAIYQVFDFENPNSVSKIILTASGGPFRTFTKEQMASVTPAQAVAHPNWSMGSKISVDSATMMNKGLEIIEAYYLFPVKKEQIDVVVHPESIIHSMVEYKDGSVLAQLGTPDMCTPISVAIAWPKRVKINTDRLDLTKIKNLTFEEEIGRAHV
;
A
#
# COMPACT_ATOMS: atom_id res chain seq x y z
N ALA A 1 4.69 -12.61 -12.88
CA ALA A 1 5.93 -13.35 -13.21
C ALA A 1 7.18 -12.72 -12.60
N LEU A 2 7.33 -11.39 -12.64
CA LEU A 2 8.52 -10.71 -12.10
C LEU A 2 8.73 -10.92 -10.58
N PRO A 3 7.73 -10.77 -9.69
CA PRO A 3 7.96 -10.95 -8.26
C PRO A 3 8.53 -12.34 -7.91
N ILE A 4 8.00 -13.40 -8.51
CA ILE A 4 8.44 -14.78 -8.25
C ILE A 4 9.92 -14.97 -8.63
N LEU A 5 10.29 -14.62 -9.87
CA LEU A 5 11.66 -14.77 -10.35
C LEU A 5 12.65 -13.91 -9.56
N THR A 6 12.24 -12.70 -9.16
CA THR A 6 13.08 -11.79 -8.40
C THR A 6 13.31 -12.30 -6.98
N THR A 7 12.29 -12.76 -6.29
CA THR A 7 12.41 -13.29 -4.92
C THR A 7 13.25 -14.57 -4.87
N ASP A 8 13.12 -15.44 -5.86
CA ASP A 8 13.95 -16.64 -5.96
C ASP A 8 15.43 -16.29 -6.21
N ALA A 9 15.70 -15.31 -7.07
CA ALA A 9 17.05 -14.82 -7.30
C ALA A 9 17.65 -14.17 -6.03
N VAL A 10 16.87 -13.35 -5.33
CA VAL A 10 17.27 -12.73 -4.07
C VAL A 10 17.66 -13.78 -3.04
N ARG A 11 16.83 -14.80 -2.85
CA ARG A 11 17.14 -15.93 -1.94
C ARG A 11 18.40 -16.68 -2.36
N LYS A 12 18.53 -16.98 -3.66
CA LYS A 12 19.65 -17.74 -4.20
C LYS A 12 20.99 -17.03 -4.03
N TYR A 13 21.01 -15.72 -4.20
CA TYR A 13 22.24 -14.92 -4.19
C TYR A 13 22.46 -14.11 -2.91
N GLY A 14 21.58 -14.23 -1.92
CA GLY A 14 21.68 -13.52 -0.64
C GLY A 14 21.61 -11.99 -0.78
N SER A 15 20.89 -11.50 -1.80
CA SER A 15 20.71 -10.06 -2.05
C SER A 15 19.59 -9.50 -1.17
N SER A 16 19.56 -8.17 -1.00
CA SER A 16 18.45 -7.47 -0.34
C SER A 16 17.44 -6.98 -1.37
N LEU A 17 16.17 -7.16 -1.08
CA LEU A 17 15.06 -6.62 -1.87
C LEU A 17 14.24 -5.68 -0.99
N ILE A 18 14.25 -4.40 -1.32
CA ILE A 18 13.50 -3.37 -0.59
C ILE A 18 12.42 -2.81 -1.53
N PRO A 19 11.14 -2.94 -1.18
CA PRO A 19 10.06 -2.43 -2.02
C PRO A 19 10.05 -0.90 -2.05
N VAL A 20 9.66 -0.32 -3.17
CA VAL A 20 9.51 1.14 -3.38
C VAL A 20 8.03 1.54 -3.48
N ASP A 21 7.16 0.61 -3.85
CA ASP A 21 5.72 0.82 -3.74
C ASP A 21 5.37 1.30 -2.32
N SER A 22 4.50 2.32 -2.19
CA SER A 22 4.29 3.01 -0.92
C SER A 22 3.73 2.10 0.16
N GLU A 23 2.82 1.22 -0.20
CA GLU A 23 2.17 0.28 0.71
C GLU A 23 3.12 -0.82 1.18
N HIS A 24 3.83 -1.44 0.24
CA HIS A 24 4.82 -2.48 0.58
C HIS A 24 6.00 -1.89 1.35
N ASN A 25 6.46 -0.71 0.99
CA ASN A 25 7.52 -0.01 1.71
C ASN A 25 7.08 0.34 3.14
N ALA A 26 5.82 0.75 3.33
CA ALA A 26 5.25 1.00 4.65
C ALA A 26 5.28 -0.25 5.54
N ILE A 27 4.83 -1.39 5.00
CA ILE A 27 4.93 -2.68 5.71
C ILE A 27 6.38 -3.00 6.04
N TYR A 28 7.29 -2.88 5.06
CA TYR A 28 8.71 -3.18 5.23
C TYR A 28 9.34 -2.39 6.40
N GLN A 29 8.90 -1.16 6.62
CA GLN A 29 9.43 -0.29 7.68
C GLN A 29 9.00 -0.68 9.09
N VAL A 30 7.89 -1.42 9.23
CA VAL A 30 7.27 -1.75 10.52
C VAL A 30 7.15 -3.27 10.76
N PHE A 31 7.58 -4.09 9.82
CA PHE A 31 7.55 -5.55 9.91
C PHE A 31 8.74 -6.07 10.71
N ASP A 32 8.49 -6.94 11.67
CA ASP A 32 9.53 -7.63 12.42
C ASP A 32 10.04 -8.86 11.64
N PHE A 33 11.10 -8.66 10.86
CA PHE A 33 11.73 -9.73 10.08
C PHE A 33 12.52 -10.72 10.94
N GLU A 34 12.89 -10.35 12.17
CA GLU A 34 13.59 -11.25 13.10
C GLU A 34 12.60 -12.25 13.74
N ASN A 35 11.36 -11.80 13.97
CA ASN A 35 10.30 -12.61 14.57
C ASN A 35 9.02 -12.63 13.72
N PRO A 36 9.05 -13.11 12.47
CA PRO A 36 7.88 -13.06 11.58
C PRO A 36 6.67 -13.83 12.12
N ASN A 37 6.90 -14.79 13.02
CA ASN A 37 5.83 -15.52 13.69
C ASN A 37 5.05 -14.67 14.72
N SER A 38 5.54 -13.49 15.10
CA SER A 38 4.82 -12.55 15.96
C SER A 38 3.72 -11.78 15.20
N VAL A 39 3.80 -11.76 13.87
CA VAL A 39 2.85 -11.07 13.02
C VAL A 39 1.54 -11.86 12.93
N SER A 40 0.43 -11.19 13.23
CA SER A 40 -0.93 -11.70 13.03
C SER A 40 -1.33 -11.56 11.57
N LYS A 41 -1.24 -10.33 11.05
CA LYS A 41 -1.51 -10.03 9.64
C LYS A 41 -0.85 -8.72 9.20
N ILE A 42 -0.73 -8.54 7.90
CA ILE A 42 -0.42 -7.26 7.27
C ILE A 42 -1.69 -6.68 6.68
N ILE A 43 -1.81 -5.35 6.71
CA ILE A 43 -3.01 -4.64 6.28
C ILE A 43 -2.58 -3.59 5.25
N LEU A 44 -2.90 -3.84 3.99
CA LEU A 44 -2.71 -2.90 2.89
C LEU A 44 -3.80 -1.84 2.92
N THR A 45 -3.43 -0.58 2.83
CA THR A 45 -4.41 0.50 2.67
C THR A 45 -4.67 0.79 1.20
N ALA A 46 -5.87 1.23 0.88
CA ALA A 46 -6.26 1.66 -0.46
C ALA A 46 -6.99 3.01 -0.37
N SER A 47 -6.76 3.92 -1.31
CA SER A 47 -7.54 5.17 -1.39
C SER A 47 -9.01 4.92 -1.77
N GLY A 48 -9.30 3.78 -2.37
CA GLY A 48 -10.60 3.43 -2.94
C GLY A 48 -10.85 4.00 -4.34
N GLY A 49 -9.92 4.82 -4.84
CA GLY A 49 -10.00 5.41 -6.18
C GLY A 49 -11.12 6.45 -6.34
N PRO A 50 -11.28 7.01 -7.56
CA PRO A 50 -12.25 8.08 -7.83
C PRO A 50 -13.71 7.62 -7.75
N PHE A 51 -13.98 6.32 -7.86
CA PHE A 51 -15.35 5.77 -7.89
C PHE A 51 -15.77 5.13 -6.56
N ARG A 52 -15.03 5.35 -5.48
CA ARG A 52 -15.27 4.74 -4.17
C ARG A 52 -16.73 4.87 -3.69
N THR A 53 -17.33 6.02 -3.91
CA THR A 53 -18.70 6.33 -3.47
C THR A 53 -19.78 6.11 -4.55
N PHE A 54 -19.41 5.61 -5.74
CA PHE A 54 -20.35 5.41 -6.84
C PHE A 54 -21.17 4.14 -6.62
N THR A 55 -22.46 4.23 -6.99
CA THR A 55 -23.30 3.04 -7.11
C THR A 55 -22.93 2.25 -8.38
N LYS A 56 -23.39 1.01 -8.46
CA LYS A 56 -23.15 0.15 -9.64
C LYS A 56 -23.71 0.79 -10.93
N GLU A 57 -24.87 1.44 -10.84
CA GLU A 57 -25.52 2.12 -11.95
C GLU A 57 -24.72 3.35 -12.41
N GLN A 58 -24.15 4.09 -11.46
CA GLN A 58 -23.28 5.23 -11.76
C GLN A 58 -21.98 4.78 -12.44
N MET A 59 -21.42 3.63 -12.02
CA MET A 59 -20.22 3.07 -12.62
C MET A 59 -20.42 2.64 -14.07
N ALA A 60 -21.63 2.23 -14.48
CA ALA A 60 -21.92 1.81 -15.85
C ALA A 60 -21.70 2.93 -16.89
N SER A 61 -21.70 4.19 -16.47
CA SER A 61 -21.54 5.36 -17.34
C SER A 61 -20.23 6.11 -17.18
N VAL A 62 -19.26 5.60 -16.40
CA VAL A 62 -17.98 6.28 -16.19
C VAL A 62 -17.12 6.27 -17.46
N THR A 63 -16.37 7.35 -17.61
CA THR A 63 -15.48 7.55 -18.75
C THR A 63 -14.01 7.31 -18.40
N PRO A 64 -13.14 7.01 -19.37
CA PRO A 64 -11.70 6.92 -19.13
C PRO A 64 -11.11 8.19 -18.51
N ALA A 65 -11.61 9.37 -18.87
CA ALA A 65 -11.15 10.64 -18.30
C ALA A 65 -11.45 10.74 -16.80
N GLN A 66 -12.59 10.23 -16.35
CA GLN A 66 -12.93 10.16 -14.94
C GLN A 66 -12.08 9.14 -14.19
N ALA A 67 -11.76 8.01 -14.84
CA ALA A 67 -10.92 6.95 -14.23
C ALA A 67 -9.48 7.40 -13.98
N VAL A 68 -8.93 8.32 -14.78
CA VAL A 68 -7.57 8.84 -14.59
C VAL A 68 -7.49 10.01 -13.60
N ALA A 69 -8.62 10.54 -13.15
CA ALA A 69 -8.69 11.65 -12.19
C ALA A 69 -8.59 11.13 -10.74
N HIS A 70 -7.38 10.76 -10.30
CA HIS A 70 -7.18 10.27 -8.94
C HIS A 70 -7.27 11.42 -7.92
N PRO A 71 -7.99 11.25 -6.77
CA PRO A 71 -8.24 12.34 -5.81
C PRO A 71 -6.99 12.82 -5.06
N ASN A 72 -6.03 11.93 -4.74
CA ASN A 72 -4.92 12.22 -3.85
C ASN A 72 -3.54 12.16 -4.51
N TRP A 73 -3.41 11.42 -5.62
CA TRP A 73 -2.13 11.17 -6.26
C TRP A 73 -2.09 11.70 -7.69
N SER A 74 -1.01 12.39 -8.04
CA SER A 74 -0.69 12.69 -9.44
C SER A 74 0.10 11.53 -10.03
N MET A 75 -0.57 10.68 -10.80
CA MET A 75 0.00 9.43 -11.30
C MET A 75 -0.18 9.31 -12.82
N GLY A 76 0.57 8.39 -13.43
CA GLY A 76 0.36 8.00 -14.82
C GLY A 76 -1.01 7.37 -15.07
N SER A 77 -1.51 7.43 -16.30
CA SER A 77 -2.86 6.98 -16.65
C SER A 77 -3.12 5.50 -16.34
N LYS A 78 -2.13 4.63 -16.55
CA LYS A 78 -2.26 3.19 -16.27
C LYS A 78 -2.56 2.92 -14.79
N ILE A 79 -1.74 3.42 -13.89
CA ILE A 79 -1.93 3.18 -12.45
C ILE A 79 -3.19 3.89 -11.90
N SER A 80 -3.59 5.02 -12.50
CA SER A 80 -4.84 5.70 -12.14
C SER A 80 -6.07 4.85 -12.47
N VAL A 81 -6.08 4.18 -13.64
CA VAL A 81 -7.13 3.22 -14.00
C VAL A 81 -7.10 2.00 -13.09
N ASP A 82 -5.92 1.47 -12.78
CA ASP A 82 -5.78 0.34 -11.86
C ASP A 82 -6.31 0.69 -10.44
N SER A 83 -6.07 1.92 -9.99
CA SER A 83 -6.62 2.43 -8.72
C SER A 83 -8.15 2.57 -8.80
N ALA A 84 -8.66 3.13 -9.90
CA ALA A 84 -10.10 3.31 -10.10
C ALA A 84 -10.89 2.00 -10.11
N THR A 85 -10.28 0.92 -10.56
CA THR A 85 -10.85 -0.43 -10.63
C THR A 85 -10.50 -1.31 -9.41
N MET A 86 -9.70 -0.82 -8.48
CA MET A 86 -9.08 -1.59 -7.39
C MET A 86 -8.13 -2.70 -7.86
N MET A 87 -7.86 -2.81 -9.17
CA MET A 87 -6.91 -3.80 -9.72
C MET A 87 -5.50 -3.59 -9.15
N ASN A 88 -5.09 -2.32 -8.94
CA ASN A 88 -3.82 -2.02 -8.30
C ASN A 88 -3.69 -2.75 -6.95
N LYS A 89 -4.72 -2.69 -6.12
CA LYS A 89 -4.72 -3.34 -4.82
C LYS A 89 -4.70 -4.87 -4.94
N GLY A 90 -5.38 -5.42 -5.93
CA GLY A 90 -5.29 -6.85 -6.25
C GLY A 90 -3.86 -7.29 -6.63
N LEU A 91 -3.15 -6.50 -7.43
CA LEU A 91 -1.74 -6.75 -7.76
C LEU A 91 -0.85 -6.64 -6.52
N GLU A 92 -1.05 -5.64 -5.68
CA GLU A 92 -0.30 -5.45 -4.45
C GLU A 92 -0.49 -6.61 -3.45
N ILE A 93 -1.69 -7.19 -3.34
CA ILE A 93 -1.92 -8.40 -2.52
C ILE A 93 -1.03 -9.55 -3.00
N ILE A 94 -0.98 -9.76 -4.32
CA ILE A 94 -0.14 -10.80 -4.92
C ILE A 94 1.35 -10.52 -4.64
N GLU A 95 1.78 -9.29 -4.79
CA GLU A 95 3.16 -8.87 -4.54
C GLU A 95 3.54 -9.01 -3.06
N ALA A 96 2.66 -8.59 -2.14
CA ALA A 96 2.86 -8.73 -0.70
C ALA A 96 3.06 -10.18 -0.28
N TYR A 97 2.30 -11.10 -0.87
CA TYR A 97 2.45 -12.55 -0.61
C TYR A 97 3.85 -13.07 -0.97
N TYR A 98 4.50 -12.52 -1.99
CA TYR A 98 5.87 -12.90 -2.38
C TYR A 98 6.97 -12.12 -1.65
N LEU A 99 6.67 -10.91 -1.20
CA LEU A 99 7.65 -10.02 -0.54
C LEU A 99 7.81 -10.33 0.95
N PHE A 100 6.73 -10.68 1.63
CA PHE A 100 6.72 -10.85 3.08
C PHE A 100 6.52 -12.31 3.48
N PRO A 101 7.11 -12.75 4.61
CA PRO A 101 6.96 -14.12 5.11
C PRO A 101 5.61 -14.31 5.83
N VAL A 102 4.52 -14.11 5.10
CA VAL A 102 3.14 -14.25 5.58
C VAL A 102 2.35 -15.19 4.67
N LYS A 103 1.29 -15.78 5.20
CA LYS A 103 0.34 -16.57 4.42
C LYS A 103 -0.68 -15.64 3.75
N LYS A 104 -1.36 -16.12 2.69
CA LYS A 104 -2.38 -15.32 2.00
C LYS A 104 -3.54 -14.87 2.92
N GLU A 105 -3.89 -15.71 3.89
CA GLU A 105 -4.94 -15.44 4.88
C GLU A 105 -4.53 -14.38 5.92
N GLN A 106 -3.26 -14.00 5.94
CA GLN A 106 -2.71 -12.95 6.78
C GLN A 106 -2.55 -11.62 6.02
N ILE A 107 -3.08 -11.50 4.81
CA ILE A 107 -3.06 -10.28 4.02
C ILE A 107 -4.47 -9.72 3.96
N ASP A 108 -4.66 -8.56 4.53
CA ASP A 108 -5.94 -7.87 4.61
C ASP A 108 -5.88 -6.52 3.86
N VAL A 109 -7.02 -5.98 3.50
CA VAL A 109 -7.14 -4.69 2.82
C VAL A 109 -8.16 -3.83 3.54
N VAL A 110 -7.84 -2.56 3.71
CA VAL A 110 -8.76 -1.56 4.24
C VAL A 110 -8.74 -0.31 3.35
N VAL A 111 -9.89 0.26 3.10
CA VAL A 111 -9.98 1.54 2.39
C VAL A 111 -9.73 2.67 3.37
N HIS A 112 -8.74 3.51 3.07
CA HIS A 112 -8.34 4.68 3.81
C HIS A 112 -8.25 5.89 2.88
N PRO A 113 -9.35 6.65 2.73
CA PRO A 113 -9.47 7.68 1.70
C PRO A 113 -8.42 8.79 1.79
N GLU A 114 -7.99 9.13 3.00
CA GLU A 114 -7.02 10.20 3.23
C GLU A 114 -5.60 9.85 2.76
N SER A 115 -5.30 8.56 2.58
CA SER A 115 -3.99 8.05 2.15
C SER A 115 -2.81 8.56 3.00
N ILE A 116 -3.05 8.76 4.31
CA ILE A 116 -2.04 9.17 5.29
C ILE A 116 -1.35 7.96 5.90
N ILE A 117 -2.10 6.92 6.24
CA ILE A 117 -1.57 5.63 6.62
C ILE A 117 -1.36 4.82 5.35
N HIS A 118 -0.09 4.49 5.06
CA HIS A 118 0.26 3.80 3.83
C HIS A 118 0.14 2.28 3.93
N SER A 119 0.29 1.68 5.09
CA SER A 119 -0.06 0.30 5.46
C SER A 119 0.27 0.02 6.92
N MET A 120 -0.12 -1.14 7.42
CA MET A 120 0.00 -1.52 8.82
C MET A 120 0.41 -2.99 8.96
N VAL A 121 0.98 -3.31 10.13
CA VAL A 121 1.23 -4.68 10.58
C VAL A 121 0.56 -4.88 11.93
N GLU A 122 -0.31 -5.86 12.02
CA GLU A 122 -0.93 -6.30 13.27
C GLU A 122 -0.14 -7.46 13.87
N TYR A 123 0.14 -7.38 15.14
CA TYR A 123 0.88 -8.38 15.89
C TYR A 123 -0.04 -9.22 16.78
N LYS A 124 0.43 -10.40 17.22
CA LYS A 124 -0.34 -11.35 18.03
C LYS A 124 -0.69 -10.84 19.42
N ASP A 125 0.00 -9.83 19.92
CA ASP A 125 -0.31 -9.16 21.17
C ASP A 125 -1.43 -8.11 21.04
N GLY A 126 -1.96 -7.94 19.81
CA GLY A 126 -3.01 -6.97 19.48
C GLY A 126 -2.50 -5.58 19.11
N SER A 127 -1.16 -5.34 19.16
CA SER A 127 -0.61 -4.07 18.69
C SER A 127 -0.66 -3.95 17.17
N VAL A 128 -0.86 -2.72 16.68
CA VAL A 128 -0.82 -2.39 15.25
C VAL A 128 0.21 -1.30 15.02
N LEU A 129 1.24 -1.60 14.23
CA LEU A 129 2.22 -0.62 13.80
C LEU A 129 1.89 -0.13 12.40
N ALA A 130 1.94 1.18 12.20
CA ALA A 130 1.59 1.83 10.95
C ALA A 130 2.68 2.80 10.50
N GLN A 131 2.94 2.88 9.21
CA GLN A 131 3.74 3.96 8.65
C GLN A 131 2.79 5.05 8.13
N LEU A 132 3.02 6.27 8.59
CA LEU A 132 2.27 7.45 8.21
C LEU A 132 3.17 8.43 7.46
N GLY A 133 2.60 9.12 6.47
CA GLY A 133 3.30 10.17 5.71
C GLY A 133 2.34 10.92 4.80
N THR A 134 2.84 12.02 4.23
CA THR A 134 2.17 12.66 3.09
C THR A 134 2.20 11.72 1.87
N PRO A 135 1.22 11.78 0.95
CA PRO A 135 1.22 10.97 -0.27
C PRO A 135 2.30 11.47 -1.26
N ASP A 136 3.55 11.10 -0.98
CA ASP A 136 4.74 11.49 -1.73
C ASP A 136 5.71 10.31 -1.85
N MET A 137 6.07 9.95 -3.07
CA MET A 137 7.01 8.86 -3.37
C MET A 137 8.44 9.14 -2.94
N CYS A 138 8.81 10.39 -2.61
CA CYS A 138 10.13 10.71 -2.08
C CYS A 138 10.44 9.94 -0.79
N THR A 139 9.44 9.70 0.06
CA THR A 139 9.61 8.95 1.30
C THR A 139 9.99 7.47 1.05
N PRO A 140 9.21 6.65 0.34
CA PRO A 140 9.58 5.24 0.12
C PRO A 140 10.85 5.11 -0.72
N ILE A 141 11.10 5.98 -1.69
CA ILE A 141 12.34 5.98 -2.48
C ILE A 141 13.55 6.24 -1.58
N SER A 142 13.48 7.25 -0.70
CA SER A 142 14.58 7.57 0.20
C SER A 142 14.86 6.46 1.20
N VAL A 143 13.82 5.81 1.70
CA VAL A 143 13.94 4.64 2.56
C VAL A 143 14.64 3.51 1.83
N ALA A 144 14.21 3.17 0.61
CA ALA A 144 14.81 2.08 -0.16
C ALA A 144 16.30 2.32 -0.47
N ILE A 145 16.69 3.57 -0.75
CA ILE A 145 18.09 3.93 -1.05
C ILE A 145 18.97 3.93 0.21
N ALA A 146 18.44 4.42 1.34
CA ALA A 146 19.24 4.69 2.52
C ALA A 146 19.14 3.61 3.61
N TRP A 147 18.24 2.64 3.48
CA TRP A 147 17.99 1.61 4.50
C TRP A 147 19.27 0.95 5.03
N PRO A 148 19.40 0.74 6.35
CA PRO A 148 18.42 1.04 7.41
C PRO A 148 18.44 2.48 7.96
N LYS A 149 19.27 3.36 7.37
CA LYS A 149 19.37 4.75 7.79
C LYS A 149 18.17 5.57 7.34
N ARG A 150 17.91 6.68 8.07
CA ARG A 150 16.94 7.70 7.69
C ARG A 150 17.70 8.94 7.25
N VAL A 151 17.45 9.40 6.03
CA VAL A 151 18.10 10.61 5.47
C VAL A 151 17.11 11.76 5.41
N LYS A 152 17.62 12.97 5.48
CA LYS A 152 16.81 14.18 5.30
C LYS A 152 16.45 14.30 3.83
N ILE A 153 15.17 14.44 3.55
CA ILE A 153 14.61 14.70 2.21
C ILE A 153 13.80 15.99 2.24
N ASN A 154 13.66 16.62 1.08
CA ASN A 154 12.82 17.80 0.90
C ASN A 154 11.41 17.34 0.50
N THR A 155 10.59 17.02 1.49
CA THR A 155 9.17 16.68 1.35
C THR A 155 8.38 17.36 2.46
N ASP A 156 7.11 17.58 2.22
CA ASP A 156 6.21 18.13 3.21
C ASP A 156 6.12 17.22 4.44
N ARG A 157 6.17 17.83 5.61
CA ARG A 157 6.03 17.11 6.87
C ARG A 157 4.56 16.91 7.20
N LEU A 158 4.24 15.68 7.64
CA LEU A 158 2.91 15.38 8.15
C LEU A 158 2.64 16.22 9.41
N ASP A 159 1.59 17.01 9.38
CA ASP A 159 1.11 17.79 10.51
C ASP A 159 -0.19 17.18 11.04
N LEU A 160 -0.07 16.35 12.06
CA LEU A 160 -1.22 15.66 12.66
C LEU A 160 -2.27 16.61 13.24
N THR A 161 -1.88 17.85 13.57
CA THR A 161 -2.83 18.85 14.11
C THR A 161 -3.78 19.39 13.04
N LYS A 162 -3.38 19.31 11.77
CA LYS A 162 -4.21 19.68 10.61
C LYS A 162 -5.07 18.52 10.12
N ILE A 163 -4.66 17.29 10.41
CA ILE A 163 -5.41 16.07 10.07
C ILE A 163 -6.39 15.81 11.21
N LYS A 164 -7.65 16.16 10.99
CA LYS A 164 -8.66 16.03 12.05
C LYS A 164 -9.09 14.59 12.29
N ASN A 165 -9.24 13.81 11.22
CA ASN A 165 -9.75 12.44 11.27
C ASN A 165 -8.96 11.57 10.29
N LEU A 166 -8.80 10.31 10.64
CA LEU A 166 -8.39 9.22 9.76
C LEU A 166 -9.56 8.25 9.70
N THR A 167 -10.07 7.98 8.50
CA THR A 167 -11.24 7.13 8.31
C THR A 167 -10.87 5.84 7.62
N PHE A 168 -11.61 4.78 7.95
CA PHE A 168 -11.42 3.45 7.40
C PHE A 168 -12.75 2.87 7.00
N GLU A 169 -12.79 2.23 5.83
CA GLU A 169 -13.97 1.55 5.29
C GLU A 169 -13.58 0.14 4.89
N GLU A 170 -14.54 -0.78 4.92
CA GLU A 170 -14.33 -2.12 4.38
C GLU A 170 -14.10 -2.06 2.87
N GLU A 171 -13.23 -2.95 2.37
CA GLU A 171 -13.07 -3.14 0.93
C GLU A 171 -14.32 -3.85 0.41
N ILE A 172 -15.00 -3.26 -0.55
CA ILE A 172 -16.32 -3.72 -1.04
C ILE A 172 -16.25 -4.73 -2.19
N GLY A 173 -15.10 -5.38 -2.38
CA GLY A 173 -14.95 -6.47 -3.36
C GLY A 173 -15.08 -6.06 -4.83
N ARG A 174 -14.85 -4.81 -5.18
CA ARG A 174 -14.94 -4.32 -6.57
C ARG A 174 -13.97 -5.00 -7.53
N ALA A 175 -12.88 -5.57 -7.02
CA ALA A 175 -11.94 -6.35 -7.81
C ALA A 175 -12.50 -7.70 -8.26
N HIS A 176 -13.71 -8.05 -7.87
CA HIS A 176 -14.37 -9.32 -8.18
C HIS A 176 -15.56 -9.16 -9.15
N VAL A 177 -15.74 -8.01 -9.82
CA VAL A 177 -16.83 -7.77 -10.75
C VAL A 177 -16.34 -7.80 -12.19
#